data_3c5c8004c6f4f5ea5b1cdb78527b8ead
#
_entry.id   3c5c8004c6f4f5ea5b1cdb78527b8ead
#
_cell.length_a   1.000
_cell.length_b   1.000
_cell.length_c   1.000
_cell.angle_alpha   90.00
_cell.angle_beta   90.00
_cell.angle_gamma   90.00
#
_symmetry.space_group_name_H-M   'P 1'
#
loop_
_entity.id
_entity.type
_entity.pdbx_description
1 polymer ?
#
loop_
_entity_poly.entity_id
_entity_poly.type
_entity_poly.pdbx_seq_one_letter_code
_entity_poly.pdbx_strand_id
1 'polypeptide(L)'
;MIFEHMDRIVFAGDSVTDMESAQPVGEGLFENVGKSYVRIVENMLAAFYPEIYLRVTNSGISGNTSRDLLQRFDRDVVSLKPDWVSICIGINDVWRQFDSPAMPDVQVSPEEYRSNVEQMILSVKDNVKGVFLMTPYYMEPNAEDWMRKRMDTYGAICRELAEKYGLSL
;
A
#
# COMPACT_ATOMS: atom_id res chain seq x y z
N MET A 1 5.38 15.77 15.87
CA MET A 1 4.59 14.58 15.51
C MET A 1 3.55 15.00 14.51
N ILE A 2 3.34 14.23 13.45
CA ILE A 2 2.34 14.54 12.42
C ILE A 2 0.95 13.96 12.74
N PHE A 3 0.90 12.90 13.56
CA PHE A 3 -0.35 12.26 13.97
C PHE A 3 -0.97 12.97 15.18
N GLU A 4 -2.29 13.02 15.20
CA GLU A 4 -3.10 13.54 16.29
C GLU A 4 -3.77 12.40 17.08
N HIS A 5 -4.31 12.72 18.25
CA HIS A 5 -5.00 11.75 19.10
C HIS A 5 -6.20 11.14 18.36
N MET A 6 -6.27 9.80 18.35
CA MET A 6 -7.31 9.00 17.68
C MET A 6 -7.32 9.06 16.15
N ASP A 7 -6.29 9.60 15.51
CA ASP A 7 -6.17 9.50 14.05
C ASP A 7 -6.26 8.04 13.60
N ARG A 8 -6.92 7.82 12.46
CA ARG A 8 -6.93 6.53 11.77
C ARG A 8 -5.96 6.54 10.61
N ILE A 9 -5.04 5.58 10.59
CA ILE A 9 -4.21 5.28 9.44
C ILE A 9 -4.63 3.95 8.81
N VAL A 10 -4.92 3.96 7.50
CA VAL A 10 -5.25 2.76 6.72
C VAL A 10 -4.05 2.38 5.85
N PHE A 11 -3.56 1.16 6.04
CA PHE A 11 -2.51 0.55 5.22
C PHE A 11 -3.16 -0.29 4.13
N ALA A 12 -3.08 0.15 2.89
CA ALA A 12 -3.64 -0.51 1.72
C ALA A 12 -2.54 -1.18 0.89
N GLY A 13 -2.74 -2.42 0.47
CA GLY A 13 -1.72 -3.13 -0.28
C GLY A 13 -2.05 -4.58 -0.62
N ASP A 14 -1.02 -5.33 -0.90
CA ASP A 14 -1.05 -6.76 -1.23
C ASP A 14 -0.61 -7.66 -0.04
N SER A 15 -0.01 -8.83 -0.33
CA SER A 15 0.46 -9.79 0.68
C SER A 15 1.55 -9.22 1.61
N VAL A 16 2.35 -8.26 1.14
CA VAL A 16 3.36 -7.60 1.97
C VAL A 16 2.71 -6.80 3.10
N THR A 17 1.52 -6.26 2.84
CA THR A 17 0.71 -5.53 3.82
C THR A 17 -0.19 -6.47 4.63
N ASP A 18 -0.84 -7.43 3.98
CA ASP A 18 -1.78 -8.38 4.57
C ASP A 18 -1.15 -9.25 5.68
N MET A 19 -0.26 -10.19 5.32
CA MET A 19 0.41 -11.12 6.24
C MET A 19 -0.51 -11.66 7.34
N GLU A 20 -1.58 -12.35 6.95
CA GLU A 20 -2.58 -12.95 7.84
C GLU A 20 -3.44 -11.94 8.63
N SER A 21 -3.68 -10.75 8.07
CA SER A 21 -4.64 -9.82 8.67
C SER A 21 -6.08 -10.33 8.55
N ALA A 22 -6.96 -9.84 9.42
CA ALA A 22 -8.38 -10.12 9.29
C ALA A 22 -8.93 -9.49 8.01
N GLN A 23 -9.74 -10.24 7.27
CA GLN A 23 -10.23 -9.85 5.96
C GLN A 23 -11.69 -9.36 6.00
N PRO A 24 -12.09 -8.42 5.15
CA PRO A 24 -11.27 -7.67 4.18
C PRO A 24 -10.47 -6.51 4.80
N VAL A 25 -10.67 -6.23 6.08
CA VAL A 25 -10.04 -5.13 6.83
C VAL A 25 -9.72 -5.61 8.25
N GLY A 26 -8.48 -5.47 8.66
CA GLY A 26 -7.99 -5.84 9.99
C GLY A 26 -7.73 -4.62 10.87
N GLU A 27 -8.42 -4.54 12.01
CA GLU A 27 -8.24 -3.48 13.01
C GLU A 27 -8.45 -4.05 14.41
N GLY A 28 -7.74 -3.51 15.40
CA GLY A 28 -7.97 -3.76 16.81
C GLY A 28 -7.18 -4.92 17.38
N LEU A 29 -7.72 -5.51 18.46
CA LEU A 29 -7.00 -6.43 19.33
C LEU A 29 -6.64 -7.77 18.68
N PHE A 30 -5.74 -8.49 19.33
CA PHE A 30 -5.20 -9.78 18.92
C PHE A 30 -4.39 -9.71 17.62
N GLU A 31 -4.60 -10.62 16.69
CA GLU A 31 -3.85 -10.70 15.43
C GLU A 31 -4.59 -10.07 14.24
N ASN A 32 -5.65 -9.29 14.48
CA ASN A 32 -6.47 -8.72 13.41
C ASN A 32 -5.67 -7.86 12.42
N VAL A 33 -4.66 -7.13 12.89
CA VAL A 33 -3.77 -6.32 12.04
C VAL A 33 -2.79 -7.18 11.22
N GLY A 34 -2.69 -8.48 11.53
CA GLY A 34 -1.78 -9.41 10.85
C GLY A 34 -0.35 -9.36 11.41
N LYS A 35 0.59 -9.94 10.65
CA LYS A 35 2.00 -10.15 11.07
C LYS A 35 2.99 -9.36 10.21
N SER A 36 2.52 -8.42 9.39
CA SER A 36 3.33 -7.62 8.49
C SER A 36 4.06 -6.46 9.19
N TYR A 37 4.73 -5.63 8.36
CA TYR A 37 5.30 -4.37 8.82
C TYR A 37 4.26 -3.45 9.49
N VAL A 38 2.98 -3.59 9.14
CA VAL A 38 1.87 -2.82 9.76
C VAL A 38 1.81 -3.06 11.27
N ARG A 39 1.93 -4.32 11.70
CA ARG A 39 2.00 -4.68 13.13
C ARG A 39 3.24 -4.08 13.82
N ILE A 40 4.37 -4.06 13.13
CA ILE A 40 5.60 -3.48 13.69
C ILE A 40 5.40 -1.97 13.89
N VAL A 41 4.85 -1.28 12.91
CA VAL A 41 4.54 0.16 12.97
C VAL A 41 3.55 0.45 14.11
N GLU A 42 2.47 -0.32 14.21
CA GLU A 42 1.48 -0.20 15.30
C GLU A 42 2.15 -0.33 16.68
N ASN A 43 2.94 -1.39 16.87
CA ASN A 43 3.62 -1.63 18.15
C ASN A 43 4.63 -0.52 18.49
N MET A 44 5.39 -0.04 17.50
CA MET A 44 6.35 1.05 17.70
C MET A 44 5.63 2.37 18.07
N LEU A 45 4.56 2.70 17.37
CA LEU A 45 3.79 3.91 17.67
C LEU A 45 3.13 3.83 19.04
N ALA A 46 2.55 2.69 19.40
CA ALA A 46 1.98 2.47 20.73
C ALA A 46 3.04 2.52 21.84
N ALA A 47 4.26 2.02 21.60
CA ALA A 47 5.33 2.02 22.59
C ALA A 47 5.98 3.41 22.78
N PHE A 48 6.21 4.15 21.70
CA PHE A 48 6.90 5.44 21.75
C PHE A 48 5.97 6.63 21.93
N TYR A 49 4.69 6.49 21.56
CA TYR A 49 3.71 7.58 21.57
C TYR A 49 2.35 7.11 22.08
N PRO A 50 2.29 6.54 23.29
CA PRO A 50 1.06 5.93 23.83
C PRO A 50 -0.10 6.93 23.97
N GLU A 51 0.20 8.22 24.11
CA GLU A 51 -0.79 9.29 24.24
C GLU A 51 -1.59 9.57 22.96
N ILE A 52 -1.11 9.10 21.79
CA ILE A 52 -1.77 9.37 20.50
C ILE A 52 -2.97 8.46 20.30
N TYR A 53 -2.91 7.19 20.79
CA TYR A 53 -3.95 6.18 20.57
C TYR A 53 -4.32 6.02 19.08
N LEU A 54 -3.29 5.93 18.22
CA LEU A 54 -3.48 5.81 16.78
C LEU A 54 -4.27 4.54 16.44
N ARG A 55 -5.29 4.69 15.58
CA ARG A 55 -6.08 3.56 15.06
C ARG A 55 -5.42 3.04 13.80
N VAL A 56 -4.76 1.89 13.91
CA VAL A 56 -4.09 1.23 12.78
C VAL A 56 -5.04 0.23 12.14
N THR A 57 -5.25 0.38 10.84
CA THR A 57 -6.14 -0.49 10.05
C THR A 57 -5.34 -1.09 8.89
N ASN A 58 -5.37 -2.42 8.77
CA ASN A 58 -4.74 -3.15 7.68
C ASN A 58 -5.81 -3.53 6.63
N SER A 59 -5.66 -3.04 5.42
CA SER A 59 -6.47 -3.34 4.24
C SER A 59 -5.62 -3.98 3.13
N GLY A 60 -4.65 -4.80 3.51
CA GLY A 60 -3.91 -5.65 2.57
C GLY A 60 -4.73 -6.87 2.16
N ILE A 61 -4.63 -7.28 0.90
CA ILE A 61 -5.17 -8.56 0.42
C ILE A 61 -4.10 -9.26 -0.43
N SER A 62 -3.71 -10.45 0.00
CA SER A 62 -2.69 -11.26 -0.66
C SER A 62 -3.01 -11.51 -2.14
N GLY A 63 -2.03 -11.34 -3.00
CA GLY A 63 -2.17 -11.54 -4.45
C GLY A 63 -2.70 -10.34 -5.23
N ASN A 64 -3.18 -9.28 -4.56
CA ASN A 64 -3.71 -8.11 -5.26
C ASN A 64 -2.65 -7.42 -6.12
N THR A 65 -3.05 -7.07 -7.32
CA THR A 65 -2.40 -6.08 -8.18
C THR A 65 -2.92 -4.68 -7.88
N SER A 66 -2.32 -3.66 -8.49
CA SER A 66 -2.85 -2.29 -8.39
C SER A 66 -4.28 -2.17 -8.96
N ARG A 67 -4.61 -2.98 -9.97
CA ARG A 67 -5.96 -3.08 -10.55
C ARG A 67 -6.96 -3.59 -9.51
N ASP A 68 -6.63 -4.67 -8.81
CA ASP A 68 -7.49 -5.27 -7.78
C ASP A 68 -7.68 -4.32 -6.60
N LEU A 69 -6.59 -3.69 -6.15
CA LEU A 69 -6.65 -2.71 -5.07
C LEU A 69 -7.53 -1.51 -5.44
N LEU A 70 -7.39 -0.97 -6.65
CA LEU A 70 -8.22 0.14 -7.12
C LEU A 70 -9.72 -0.23 -7.12
N GLN A 71 -10.07 -1.44 -7.59
CA GLN A 71 -11.48 -1.89 -7.63
C GLN A 71 -12.17 -1.91 -6.26
N ARG A 72 -11.42 -2.16 -5.19
CA ARG A 72 -11.95 -2.22 -3.82
C ARG A 72 -11.62 -0.99 -2.97
N PHE A 73 -10.87 -0.03 -3.51
CA PHE A 73 -10.26 1.07 -2.75
C PHE A 73 -11.32 1.95 -2.06
N ASP A 74 -12.42 2.25 -2.73
CA ASP A 74 -13.52 3.02 -2.14
C ASP A 74 -14.12 2.28 -0.94
N ARG A 75 -14.44 1.00 -1.10
CA ARG A 75 -15.05 0.17 -0.04
C ARG A 75 -14.11 -0.06 1.14
N ASP A 76 -12.83 -0.40 0.88
CA ASP A 76 -11.92 -0.92 1.90
C ASP A 76 -10.96 0.14 2.46
N VAL A 77 -10.93 1.35 1.88
CA VAL A 77 -10.09 2.45 2.32
C VAL A 77 -10.91 3.73 2.53
N VAL A 78 -11.52 4.28 1.46
CA VAL A 78 -12.21 5.58 1.53
C VAL A 78 -13.38 5.56 2.50
N SER A 79 -14.20 4.50 2.48
CA SER A 79 -15.39 4.36 3.36
C SER A 79 -15.04 4.31 4.85
N LEU A 80 -13.80 3.95 5.19
CA LEU A 80 -13.31 3.94 6.56
C LEU A 80 -13.03 5.33 7.12
N LYS A 81 -13.09 6.36 6.26
CA LYS A 81 -12.81 7.76 6.61
C LYS A 81 -11.46 7.91 7.32
N PRO A 82 -10.35 7.53 6.67
CA PRO A 82 -9.02 7.62 7.26
C PRO A 82 -8.59 9.09 7.42
N ASP A 83 -7.77 9.35 8.44
CA ASP A 83 -7.00 10.58 8.54
C ASP A 83 -5.69 10.48 7.74
N TRP A 84 -5.16 9.27 7.60
CA TRP A 84 -3.93 8.95 6.89
C TRP A 84 -4.08 7.68 6.07
N VAL A 85 -3.48 7.65 4.89
CA VAL A 85 -3.46 6.46 4.03
C VAL A 85 -2.03 6.10 3.67
N SER A 86 -1.68 4.83 3.79
CA SER A 86 -0.43 4.27 3.26
C SER A 86 -0.75 3.30 2.13
N ILE A 87 -0.12 3.48 0.97
CA ILE A 87 -0.32 2.61 -0.22
C ILE A 87 1.00 1.91 -0.53
N CYS A 88 1.00 0.58 -0.45
CA CYS A 88 2.13 -0.29 -0.81
C CYS A 88 1.63 -1.39 -1.75
N ILE A 89 1.81 -1.20 -3.06
CA ILE A 89 1.28 -2.11 -4.09
C ILE A 89 2.24 -2.15 -5.29
N GLY A 90 2.26 -3.26 -6.05
CA GLY A 90 2.94 -3.33 -7.32
C GLY A 90 3.84 -4.55 -7.51
N ILE A 91 4.14 -5.31 -6.44
CA ILE A 91 4.94 -6.53 -6.59
C ILE A 91 4.24 -7.54 -7.51
N ASN A 92 2.92 -7.73 -7.35
CA ASN A 92 2.15 -8.66 -8.19
C ASN A 92 1.97 -8.14 -9.61
N ASP A 93 1.86 -6.82 -9.80
CA ASP A 93 1.82 -6.18 -11.13
C ASP A 93 3.05 -6.54 -11.96
N VAL A 94 4.22 -6.57 -11.33
CA VAL A 94 5.47 -6.98 -11.94
C VAL A 94 5.58 -8.50 -12.01
N TRP A 95 5.34 -9.20 -10.89
CA TRP A 95 5.55 -10.64 -10.79
C TRP A 95 4.75 -11.40 -11.84
N ARG A 96 3.49 -11.05 -12.11
CA ARG A 96 2.66 -11.70 -13.12
C ARG A 96 3.21 -11.62 -14.55
N GLN A 97 4.09 -10.67 -14.84
CA GLN A 97 4.78 -10.60 -16.12
C GLN A 97 5.85 -11.71 -16.28
N PHE A 98 6.32 -12.28 -15.17
CA PHE A 98 7.39 -13.28 -15.14
C PHE A 98 6.87 -14.69 -14.82
N ASP A 99 5.92 -14.85 -13.91
CA ASP A 99 5.37 -16.17 -13.56
C ASP A 99 4.23 -16.62 -14.49
N SER A 100 3.56 -15.66 -15.12
CA SER A 100 2.39 -15.91 -15.97
C SER A 100 2.51 -15.18 -17.33
N PRO A 101 3.64 -15.35 -18.08
CA PRO A 101 3.88 -14.56 -19.29
C PRO A 101 2.90 -14.87 -20.43
N ALA A 102 2.25 -16.04 -20.41
CA ALA A 102 1.24 -16.43 -21.39
C ALA A 102 -0.18 -15.92 -21.08
N MET A 103 -0.36 -15.19 -19.95
CA MET A 103 -1.64 -14.69 -19.47
C MET A 103 -1.65 -13.17 -19.39
N PRO A 104 -1.76 -12.46 -20.53
CA PRO A 104 -1.68 -10.98 -20.54
C PRO A 104 -2.75 -10.31 -19.67
N ASP A 105 -3.91 -10.94 -19.49
CA ASP A 105 -5.02 -10.37 -18.73
C ASP A 105 -4.73 -10.20 -17.22
N VAL A 106 -3.78 -10.98 -16.69
CA VAL A 106 -3.38 -10.86 -15.27
C VAL A 106 -2.20 -9.91 -15.07
N GLN A 107 -1.58 -9.47 -16.16
CA GLN A 107 -0.45 -8.54 -16.14
C GLN A 107 -0.96 -7.10 -16.09
N VAL A 108 -0.23 -6.25 -15.39
CA VAL A 108 -0.50 -4.80 -15.33
C VAL A 108 0.70 -4.07 -15.90
N SER A 109 0.49 -3.26 -16.94
CA SER A 109 1.58 -2.48 -17.55
C SER A 109 2.01 -1.31 -16.66
N PRO A 110 3.20 -0.72 -16.88
CA PRO A 110 3.63 0.49 -16.16
C PRO A 110 2.63 1.66 -16.31
N GLU A 111 2.04 1.81 -17.50
CA GLU A 111 1.06 2.86 -17.78
C GLU A 111 -0.25 2.64 -17.00
N GLU A 112 -0.72 1.40 -16.97
CA GLU A 112 -1.90 1.03 -16.20
C GLU A 112 -1.63 1.17 -14.69
N TYR A 113 -0.48 0.69 -14.21
CA TYR A 113 -0.05 0.86 -12.82
C TYR A 113 -0.07 2.33 -12.40
N ARG A 114 0.54 3.20 -13.22
CA ARG A 114 0.53 4.65 -13.00
C ARG A 114 -0.89 5.18 -12.87
N SER A 115 -1.76 4.83 -13.80
CA SER A 115 -3.17 5.26 -13.78
C SER A 115 -3.89 4.77 -12.53
N ASN A 116 -3.70 3.50 -12.15
CA ASN A 116 -4.36 2.92 -10.99
C ASN A 116 -3.92 3.60 -9.68
N VAL A 117 -2.61 3.77 -9.49
CA VAL A 117 -2.07 4.43 -8.28
C VAL A 117 -2.49 5.89 -8.23
N GLU A 118 -2.44 6.59 -9.36
CA GLU A 118 -2.88 7.99 -9.43
C GLU A 118 -4.36 8.15 -9.08
N GLN A 119 -5.24 7.28 -9.57
CA GLN A 119 -6.66 7.30 -9.22
C GLN A 119 -6.88 7.07 -7.71
N MET A 120 -6.17 6.13 -7.10
CA MET A 120 -6.22 5.92 -5.65
C MET A 120 -5.79 7.18 -4.88
N ILE A 121 -4.69 7.81 -5.27
CA ILE A 121 -4.22 9.06 -4.67
C ILE A 121 -5.31 10.15 -4.77
N LEU A 122 -5.85 10.36 -5.96
CA LEU A 122 -6.85 11.39 -6.21
C LEU A 122 -8.16 11.18 -5.44
N SER A 123 -8.51 9.93 -5.13
CA SER A 123 -9.73 9.63 -4.36
C SER A 123 -9.62 9.99 -2.88
N VAL A 124 -8.41 10.16 -2.33
CA VAL A 124 -8.21 10.41 -0.89
C VAL A 124 -7.51 11.73 -0.58
N LYS A 125 -6.57 12.21 -1.40
CA LYS A 125 -5.63 13.28 -1.05
C LYS A 125 -6.25 14.57 -0.52
N ASP A 126 -7.45 14.90 -0.95
CA ASP A 126 -8.15 16.13 -0.55
C ASP A 126 -9.00 15.95 0.73
N ASN A 127 -9.12 14.71 1.23
CA ASN A 127 -9.96 14.34 2.37
C ASN A 127 -9.17 13.75 3.54
N VAL A 128 -7.84 13.63 3.41
CA VAL A 128 -6.96 13.07 4.45
C VAL A 128 -5.89 14.09 4.84
N LYS A 129 -5.28 13.93 6.01
CA LYS A 129 -4.16 14.76 6.49
C LYS A 129 -2.87 14.47 5.70
N GLY A 130 -2.73 13.25 5.16
CA GLY A 130 -1.62 12.90 4.29
C GLY A 130 -1.67 11.48 3.75
N VAL A 131 -0.88 11.27 2.71
CA VAL A 131 -0.71 9.97 2.04
C VAL A 131 0.76 9.59 2.05
N PHE A 132 1.05 8.36 2.47
CA PHE A 132 2.35 7.72 2.33
C PHE A 132 2.29 6.80 1.11
N LEU A 133 3.04 7.12 0.08
CA LEU A 133 3.16 6.26 -1.10
C LEU A 133 4.46 5.48 -1.01
N MET A 134 4.37 4.17 -0.89
CA MET A 134 5.54 3.29 -0.80
C MET A 134 5.88 2.72 -2.17
N THR A 135 7.18 2.58 -2.47
CA THR A 135 7.61 1.82 -3.65
C THR A 135 7.30 0.34 -3.45
N PRO A 136 7.02 -0.42 -4.53
CA PRO A 136 6.83 -1.87 -4.42
C PRO A 136 8.03 -2.53 -3.76
N TYR A 137 7.76 -3.48 -2.86
CA TYR A 137 8.81 -4.21 -2.15
C TYR A 137 9.43 -5.28 -3.03
N TYR A 138 10.77 -5.27 -3.15
CA TYR A 138 11.51 -6.30 -3.85
C TYR A 138 12.94 -6.41 -3.35
N MET A 139 13.37 -7.63 -2.98
CA MET A 139 14.71 -7.90 -2.47
C MET A 139 15.53 -8.71 -3.48
N GLU A 140 16.05 -8.06 -4.50
CA GLU A 140 17.02 -8.63 -5.42
C GLU A 140 18.24 -7.70 -5.51
N PRO A 141 19.43 -8.15 -5.03
CA PRO A 141 20.63 -7.31 -5.05
C PRO A 141 21.22 -7.12 -6.43
N ASN A 142 20.95 -8.05 -7.37
CA ASN A 142 21.46 -7.96 -8.73
C ASN A 142 20.70 -6.92 -9.55
N ALA A 143 21.32 -5.76 -9.77
CA ALA A 143 20.73 -4.68 -10.57
C ALA A 143 20.50 -5.06 -12.05
N GLU A 144 21.15 -6.12 -12.55
CA GLU A 144 20.96 -6.60 -13.93
C GLU A 144 19.83 -7.61 -14.07
N ASP A 145 19.23 -8.06 -12.96
CA ASP A 145 18.07 -8.93 -12.99
C ASP A 145 16.88 -8.25 -13.69
N TRP A 146 16.19 -9.00 -14.55
CA TRP A 146 15.10 -8.46 -15.37
C TRP A 146 13.88 -8.04 -14.54
N MET A 147 13.53 -8.81 -13.52
CA MET A 147 12.42 -8.50 -12.65
C MET A 147 12.76 -7.30 -11.77
N ARG A 148 14.01 -7.20 -11.28
CA ARG A 148 14.51 -6.04 -10.56
C ARG A 148 14.41 -4.76 -11.41
N LYS A 149 14.88 -4.78 -12.64
CA LYS A 149 14.76 -3.63 -13.56
C LYS A 149 13.32 -3.22 -13.79
N ARG A 150 12.43 -4.20 -13.94
CA ARG A 150 11.00 -3.93 -14.08
C ARG A 150 10.44 -3.30 -12.79
N MET A 151 10.78 -3.84 -11.62
CA MET A 151 10.35 -3.30 -10.33
C MET A 151 10.83 -1.87 -10.11
N ASP A 152 12.07 -1.57 -10.49
CA ASP A 152 12.63 -0.20 -10.41
C ASP A 152 11.83 0.79 -11.26
N THR A 153 11.27 0.35 -12.41
CA THR A 153 10.36 1.19 -13.23
C THR A 153 9.09 1.55 -12.46
N TYR A 154 8.47 0.59 -11.76
CA TYR A 154 7.27 0.85 -10.94
C TYR A 154 7.60 1.70 -9.72
N GLY A 155 8.76 1.50 -9.11
CA GLY A 155 9.27 2.36 -8.05
C GLY A 155 9.51 3.80 -8.50
N ALA A 156 9.99 4.00 -9.74
CA ALA A 156 10.15 5.35 -10.32
C ALA A 156 8.78 6.04 -10.50
N ILE A 157 7.77 5.30 -10.94
CA ILE A 157 6.38 5.83 -11.05
C ILE A 157 5.88 6.32 -9.69
N CYS A 158 6.11 5.57 -8.60
CA CYS A 158 5.73 6.01 -7.26
C CYS A 158 6.42 7.33 -6.89
N ARG A 159 7.72 7.47 -7.17
CA ARG A 159 8.47 8.71 -6.88
C ARG A 159 7.93 9.90 -7.65
N GLU A 160 7.66 9.73 -8.95
CA GLU A 160 7.08 10.78 -9.79
C GLU A 160 5.69 11.22 -9.30
N LEU A 161 4.84 10.26 -8.91
CA LEU A 161 3.51 10.56 -8.37
C LEU A 161 3.60 11.24 -6.99
N ALA A 162 4.51 10.79 -6.13
CA ALA A 162 4.74 11.42 -4.84
C ALA A 162 5.19 12.87 -4.99
N GLU A 163 6.14 13.14 -5.88
CA GLU A 163 6.59 14.49 -6.21
C GLU A 163 5.47 15.35 -6.79
N LYS A 164 4.72 14.81 -7.77
CA LYS A 164 3.62 15.50 -8.44
C LYS A 164 2.52 15.97 -7.47
N TYR A 165 2.23 15.17 -6.47
CA TYR A 165 1.14 15.45 -5.51
C TYR A 165 1.61 15.88 -4.13
N GLY A 166 2.91 16.05 -3.91
CA GLY A 166 3.49 16.48 -2.63
C GLY A 166 3.28 15.46 -1.52
N LEU A 167 3.35 14.17 -1.83
CA LEU A 167 3.15 13.08 -0.88
C LEU A 167 4.45 12.68 -0.19
N SER A 168 4.32 12.03 0.98
CA SER A 168 5.45 11.32 1.61
C SER A 168 5.74 10.01 0.85
N LEU A 169 7.02 9.76 0.56
CA LEU A 169 7.50 8.54 -0.10
C LEU A 169 8.34 7.73 0.89
#